data_54c8991778fad12805061d4deb52e842
#
_entry.id   54c8991778fad12805061d4deb52e842
#
_cell.length_a   1.000
_cell.length_b   1.000
_cell.length_c   1.000
_cell.angle_alpha   90.00
_cell.angle_beta   90.00
_cell.angle_gamma   90.00
#
_symmetry.space_group_name_H-M   'P 1'
#
loop_
_entity.id
_entity.type
_entity.pdbx_description
1 polymer ?
#
loop_
_entity_poly.entity_id
_entity_poly.type
_entity_poly.pdbx_seq_one_letter_code
_entity_poly.pdbx_strand_id
1 'polypeptide(L)'
;MNNENKTNINWFPGHMAKAKREIKEKIDLIDIVFEVIDARIPKSSKNNDIEDIIKNKPRILIMTKSDLCDKNITLEWKKYYESKGYKVVLLDLLHDNVNEIFSIVNELMESINSKRINKGLKPRRVRSLVLGIPNVGKSTLINRLVGKKAVNVGNKPGITKNLEWIRINDKLELLDTPGILWPKFNDSTIAYNLASMTAIKEEILDIEDISIYIIKTMFKLYPDNIISRYGVNDDEDIVNILDGIGKKIGAVRNGEVDYDRVFTKVLRDLRDGYLGKITFDRF
;
A
#
# COMPACT_ATOMS: atom_id res chain seq x y z
N MET A 1 -2.27 19.76 29.47
CA MET A 1 -2.57 20.57 28.30
C MET A 1 -2.28 19.74 27.08
N ASN A 2 -3.33 19.18 26.46
CA ASN A 2 -3.22 18.30 25.31
C ASN A 2 -2.88 19.13 24.06
N ASN A 3 -1.62 19.17 23.67
CA ASN A 3 -1.27 19.56 22.32
C ASN A 3 -1.48 18.34 21.41
N GLU A 4 -2.72 18.20 20.90
CA GLU A 4 -2.97 17.39 19.71
C GLU A 4 -2.23 18.08 18.56
N ASN A 5 -1.06 17.55 18.19
CA ASN A 5 -0.36 17.88 16.95
C ASN A 5 -1.27 17.46 15.79
N LYS A 6 -2.15 18.37 15.38
CA LYS A 6 -2.87 18.27 14.11
C LYS A 6 -1.85 18.46 13.00
N THR A 7 -1.23 17.38 12.57
CA THR A 7 -0.46 17.38 11.33
C THR A 7 -1.43 17.66 10.19
N ASN A 8 -1.50 18.92 9.75
CA ASN A 8 -2.25 19.33 8.56
C ASN A 8 -1.51 18.86 7.30
N ILE A 9 -1.38 17.54 7.14
CA ILE A 9 -0.83 16.94 5.94
C ILE A 9 -1.91 16.99 4.85
N ASN A 10 -1.98 18.14 4.18
CA ASN A 10 -2.83 18.34 3.02
C ASN A 10 -2.04 17.96 1.75
N TRP A 11 -2.09 16.69 1.36
CA TRP A 11 -1.46 16.26 0.12
C TRP A 11 -2.47 15.60 -0.81
N PHE A 12 -3.06 16.41 -1.68
CA PHE A 12 -3.96 15.94 -2.72
C PHE A 12 -3.59 16.60 -4.05
N PRO A 13 -2.62 16.04 -4.80
CA PRO A 13 -2.25 16.56 -6.11
C PRO A 13 -3.45 16.59 -7.06
N GLY A 14 -3.53 17.61 -7.91
CA GLY A 14 -4.64 17.79 -8.86
C GLY A 14 -4.91 16.58 -9.76
N HIS A 15 -3.86 15.78 -10.07
CA HIS A 15 -4.01 14.54 -10.83
C HIS A 15 -4.81 13.45 -10.09
N MET A 16 -4.81 13.43 -8.75
CA MET A 16 -5.63 12.49 -7.97
C MET A 16 -7.11 12.89 -7.98
N ALA A 17 -7.41 14.20 -7.89
CA ALA A 17 -8.77 14.70 -8.05
C ALA A 17 -9.32 14.39 -9.44
N LYS A 18 -8.50 14.58 -10.48
CA LYS A 18 -8.83 14.21 -11.86
C LYS A 18 -9.11 12.71 -11.98
N ALA A 19 -8.22 11.84 -11.45
CA ALA A 19 -8.40 10.40 -11.49
C ALA A 19 -9.69 9.95 -10.78
N LYS A 20 -9.98 10.52 -9.60
CA LYS A 20 -11.22 10.23 -8.85
C LYS A 20 -12.47 10.56 -9.68
N ARG A 21 -12.49 11.69 -10.39
CA ARG A 21 -13.58 12.07 -11.29
C ARG A 21 -13.71 11.11 -12.48
N GLU A 22 -12.60 10.81 -13.16
CA GLU A 22 -12.59 9.91 -14.30
C GLU A 22 -13.02 8.47 -13.93
N ILE A 23 -12.66 7.99 -12.73
CA ILE A 23 -13.14 6.70 -12.21
C ILE A 23 -14.65 6.74 -12.02
N LYS A 24 -15.19 7.83 -11.43
CA LYS A 24 -16.64 7.99 -11.23
C LYS A 24 -17.41 7.96 -12.56
N GLU A 25 -16.85 8.52 -13.62
CA GLU A 25 -17.46 8.50 -14.96
C GLU A 25 -17.45 7.09 -15.60
N LYS A 26 -16.45 6.27 -15.25
CA LYS A 26 -16.27 4.92 -15.87
C LYS A 26 -16.77 3.77 -14.99
N ILE A 27 -17.16 4.03 -13.73
CA ILE A 27 -17.49 2.96 -12.78
C ILE A 27 -18.64 2.06 -13.23
N ASP A 28 -19.59 2.57 -14.00
CA ASP A 28 -20.71 1.78 -14.52
C ASP A 28 -20.27 0.75 -15.56
N LEU A 29 -19.11 0.95 -16.20
CA LEU A 29 -18.50 0.00 -17.13
C LEU A 29 -17.74 -1.13 -16.42
N ILE A 30 -17.45 -0.98 -15.14
CA ILE A 30 -16.64 -1.90 -14.33
C ILE A 30 -17.51 -3.02 -13.76
N ASP A 31 -17.02 -4.24 -13.82
CA ASP A 31 -17.66 -5.42 -13.25
C ASP A 31 -17.06 -5.82 -11.90
N ILE A 32 -15.74 -5.70 -11.75
CA ILE A 32 -14.98 -6.11 -10.56
C ILE A 32 -13.96 -5.03 -10.22
N VAL A 33 -13.71 -4.82 -8.94
CA VAL A 33 -12.65 -3.93 -8.45
C VAL A 33 -11.53 -4.75 -7.80
N PHE A 34 -10.29 -4.52 -8.24
CA PHE A 34 -9.08 -4.98 -7.57
C PHE A 34 -8.60 -3.85 -6.66
N GLU A 35 -8.82 -3.98 -5.37
CA GLU A 35 -8.33 -3.05 -4.37
C GLU A 35 -7.00 -3.56 -3.84
N VAL A 36 -5.92 -2.83 -4.16
CA VAL A 36 -4.54 -3.24 -3.81
C VAL A 36 -4.09 -2.46 -2.59
N ILE A 37 -3.69 -3.18 -1.54
CA ILE A 37 -3.20 -2.64 -0.27
C ILE A 37 -1.84 -3.24 0.11
N ASP A 38 -1.10 -2.56 0.99
CA ASP A 38 0.18 -3.02 1.51
C ASP A 38 -0.03 -3.91 2.74
N ALA A 39 0.45 -5.15 2.70
CA ALA A 39 0.28 -6.13 3.78
C ALA A 39 0.93 -5.69 5.11
N ARG A 40 1.88 -4.74 5.08
CA ARG A 40 2.54 -4.19 6.28
C ARG A 40 1.69 -3.14 6.99
N ILE A 41 0.74 -2.53 6.27
CA ILE A 41 -0.18 -1.50 6.78
C ILE A 41 -1.59 -1.69 6.20
N PRO A 42 -2.25 -2.82 6.50
CA PRO A 42 -3.50 -3.20 5.83
C PRO A 42 -4.65 -2.22 6.03
N LYS A 43 -4.78 -1.63 7.22
CA LYS A 43 -5.77 -0.60 7.54
C LYS A 43 -5.40 0.74 6.93
N SER A 44 -4.15 1.16 7.16
CA SER A 44 -3.67 2.48 6.72
C SER A 44 -3.58 2.62 5.20
N SER A 45 -3.37 1.51 4.47
CA SER A 45 -3.30 1.52 3.00
C SER A 45 -4.65 1.34 2.30
N LYS A 46 -5.72 1.01 3.04
CA LYS A 46 -7.06 0.88 2.49
C LYS A 46 -7.73 2.25 2.40
N ASN A 47 -8.12 2.65 1.18
CA ASN A 47 -8.72 3.96 0.93
C ASN A 47 -10.25 3.90 1.06
N ASN A 48 -10.78 4.41 2.17
CA ASN A 48 -12.22 4.43 2.40
C ASN A 48 -12.96 5.51 1.59
N ASP A 49 -12.29 6.55 1.09
CA ASP A 49 -12.89 7.64 0.31
C ASP A 49 -13.41 7.21 -1.07
N ILE A 50 -13.00 6.02 -1.54
CA ILE A 50 -13.46 5.47 -2.81
C ILE A 50 -14.70 4.58 -2.66
N GLU A 51 -15.12 4.25 -1.45
CA GLU A 51 -16.27 3.39 -1.19
C GLU A 51 -17.54 3.89 -1.89
N ASP A 52 -17.83 5.20 -1.80
CA ASP A 52 -18.97 5.82 -2.46
C ASP A 52 -18.92 5.75 -3.99
N ILE A 53 -17.72 5.67 -4.56
CA ILE A 53 -17.51 5.60 -6.01
C ILE A 53 -17.70 4.16 -6.49
N ILE A 54 -17.10 3.19 -5.78
CA ILE A 54 -17.12 1.78 -6.18
C ILE A 54 -18.50 1.18 -5.97
N LYS A 55 -19.28 1.75 -5.06
CA LYS A 55 -20.64 1.26 -4.73
C LYS A 55 -20.58 -0.23 -4.31
N ASN A 56 -21.54 -1.01 -4.80
CA ASN A 56 -21.68 -2.44 -4.50
C ASN A 56 -20.98 -3.34 -5.55
N LYS A 57 -19.89 -2.88 -6.17
CA LYS A 57 -19.15 -3.72 -7.12
C LYS A 57 -18.45 -4.87 -6.39
N PRO A 58 -18.45 -6.08 -6.94
CA PRO A 58 -17.62 -7.17 -6.42
C PRO A 58 -16.17 -6.74 -6.28
N ARG A 59 -15.51 -7.14 -5.18
CA ARG A 59 -14.13 -6.72 -4.90
C ARG A 59 -13.24 -7.89 -4.55
N ILE A 60 -12.01 -7.79 -5.07
CA ILE A 60 -10.89 -8.62 -4.63
C ILE A 60 -9.92 -7.69 -3.93
N LEU A 61 -9.70 -7.91 -2.64
CA LEU A 61 -8.70 -7.19 -1.86
C LEU A 61 -7.36 -7.93 -2.01
N ILE A 62 -6.37 -7.26 -2.59
CA ILE A 62 -5.06 -7.84 -2.87
C ILE A 62 -4.05 -7.20 -1.94
N MET A 63 -3.59 -7.97 -0.96
CA MET A 63 -2.59 -7.57 0.02
C MET A 63 -1.21 -7.92 -0.53
N THR A 64 -0.48 -6.93 -1.00
CA THR A 64 0.85 -7.09 -1.61
C THR A 64 1.97 -7.00 -0.59
N LYS A 65 3.21 -7.30 -1.01
CA LYS A 65 4.42 -7.27 -0.16
C LYS A 65 4.34 -8.24 1.03
N SER A 66 3.76 -9.39 0.81
CA SER A 66 3.63 -10.44 1.83
C SER A 66 4.98 -11.01 2.28
N ASP A 67 6.01 -10.83 1.48
CA ASP A 67 7.41 -11.14 1.77
C ASP A 67 8.00 -10.25 2.89
N LEU A 68 7.49 -9.03 3.07
CA LEU A 68 7.95 -8.03 4.03
C LEU A 68 7.06 -7.91 5.28
N CYS A 69 5.91 -8.59 5.32
CA CYS A 69 4.96 -8.46 6.42
C CYS A 69 5.18 -9.49 7.54
N ASP A 70 4.72 -9.14 8.75
CA ASP A 70 4.48 -10.10 9.83
C ASP A 70 3.27 -10.95 9.44
N LYS A 71 3.53 -12.22 9.12
CA LYS A 71 2.49 -13.13 8.61
C LYS A 71 1.36 -13.35 9.61
N ASN A 72 1.65 -13.43 10.92
CA ASN A 72 0.63 -13.71 11.92
C ASN A 72 -0.38 -12.57 11.99
N ILE A 73 0.10 -11.34 12.17
CA ILE A 73 -0.73 -10.14 12.22
C ILE A 73 -1.46 -9.91 10.90
N THR A 74 -0.77 -10.13 9.78
CA THR A 74 -1.39 -9.93 8.45
C THR A 74 -2.47 -10.96 8.16
N LEU A 75 -2.34 -12.20 8.64
CA LEU A 75 -3.41 -13.22 8.52
C LEU A 75 -4.64 -12.88 9.38
N GLU A 76 -4.47 -12.22 10.53
CA GLU A 76 -5.60 -11.68 11.30
C GLU A 76 -6.36 -10.62 10.50
N TRP A 77 -5.64 -9.69 9.86
CA TRP A 77 -6.23 -8.71 8.94
C TRP A 77 -6.91 -9.36 7.74
N LYS A 78 -6.33 -10.41 7.15
CA LYS A 78 -6.98 -11.19 6.08
C LYS A 78 -8.32 -11.73 6.56
N LYS A 79 -8.35 -12.44 7.69
CA LYS A 79 -9.59 -12.98 8.29
C LYS A 79 -10.62 -11.88 8.57
N TYR A 80 -10.17 -10.73 9.08
CA TYR A 80 -11.03 -9.58 9.33
C TYR A 80 -11.71 -9.09 8.05
N TYR A 81 -10.95 -8.91 6.96
CA TYR A 81 -11.55 -8.48 5.69
C TYR A 81 -12.44 -9.55 5.07
N GLU A 82 -12.09 -10.82 5.18
CA GLU A 82 -12.94 -11.93 4.75
C GLU A 82 -14.28 -11.96 5.51
N SER A 83 -14.27 -11.69 6.82
CA SER A 83 -15.49 -11.56 7.62
C SER A 83 -16.36 -10.36 7.22
N LYS A 84 -15.81 -9.37 6.54
CA LYS A 84 -16.52 -8.22 5.96
C LYS A 84 -17.01 -8.50 4.51
N GLY A 85 -16.85 -9.74 4.03
CA GLY A 85 -17.32 -10.17 2.71
C GLY A 85 -16.36 -9.90 1.55
N TYR A 86 -15.10 -9.51 1.81
CA TYR A 86 -14.10 -9.39 0.75
C TYR A 86 -13.56 -10.77 0.35
N LYS A 87 -13.27 -10.96 -0.92
CA LYS A 87 -12.33 -11.99 -1.37
C LYS A 87 -10.92 -11.45 -1.19
N VAL A 88 -10.08 -12.09 -0.38
CA VAL A 88 -8.76 -11.55 -0.01
C VAL A 88 -7.65 -12.46 -0.50
N VAL A 89 -6.71 -11.89 -1.25
CA VAL A 89 -5.50 -12.57 -1.72
C VAL A 89 -4.29 -11.90 -1.07
N LEU A 90 -3.44 -12.70 -0.41
CA LEU A 90 -2.15 -12.25 0.13
C LEU A 90 -1.05 -12.69 -0.83
N LEU A 91 -0.23 -11.75 -1.33
CA LEU A 91 0.62 -12.00 -2.48
C LEU A 91 2.00 -11.32 -2.37
N ASP A 92 3.06 -12.13 -2.54
CA ASP A 92 4.37 -11.64 -2.93
C ASP A 92 4.41 -11.49 -4.46
N LEU A 93 4.41 -10.26 -4.93
CA LEU A 93 4.42 -9.97 -6.37
C LEU A 93 5.71 -10.37 -7.09
N LEU A 94 6.78 -10.68 -6.38
CA LEU A 94 8.05 -11.09 -6.97
C LEU A 94 8.09 -12.61 -7.19
N HIS A 95 7.60 -13.40 -6.24
CA HIS A 95 7.80 -14.84 -6.20
C HIS A 95 6.51 -15.65 -6.38
N ASP A 96 5.35 -15.17 -5.87
CA ASP A 96 4.10 -15.92 -5.95
C ASP A 96 3.50 -15.89 -7.38
N ASN A 97 2.69 -16.91 -7.71
CA ASN A 97 1.88 -16.88 -8.91
C ASN A 97 0.56 -16.13 -8.65
N VAL A 98 -0.08 -15.67 -9.72
CA VAL A 98 -1.34 -14.92 -9.68
C VAL A 98 -2.59 -15.79 -9.96
N ASN A 99 -2.46 -17.11 -9.92
CA ASN A 99 -3.51 -18.03 -10.29
C ASN A 99 -4.75 -17.91 -9.40
N GLU A 100 -4.58 -17.65 -8.11
CA GLU A 100 -5.68 -17.44 -7.17
C GLU A 100 -6.58 -16.27 -7.62
N ILE A 101 -5.98 -15.17 -8.11
CA ILE A 101 -6.73 -14.03 -8.64
C ILE A 101 -7.56 -14.46 -9.86
N PHE A 102 -6.96 -15.21 -10.79
CA PHE A 102 -7.68 -15.70 -11.97
C PHE A 102 -8.81 -16.68 -11.59
N SER A 103 -8.62 -17.53 -10.59
CA SER A 103 -9.65 -18.42 -10.08
C SER A 103 -10.88 -17.64 -9.58
N ILE A 104 -10.65 -16.63 -8.73
CA ILE A 104 -11.70 -15.75 -8.20
C ILE A 104 -12.38 -14.97 -9.33
N VAL A 105 -11.61 -14.44 -10.28
CA VAL A 105 -12.16 -13.72 -11.44
C VAL A 105 -13.05 -14.65 -12.29
N ASN A 106 -12.65 -15.90 -12.54
CA ASN A 106 -13.44 -16.84 -13.29
C ASN A 106 -14.77 -17.16 -12.60
N GLU A 107 -14.77 -17.38 -11.28
CA GLU A 107 -15.99 -17.59 -10.48
C GLU A 107 -16.97 -16.42 -10.63
N LEU A 108 -16.46 -15.19 -10.48
CA LEU A 108 -17.26 -13.96 -10.62
C LEU A 108 -17.74 -13.75 -12.08
N MET A 109 -16.90 -14.10 -13.05
CA MET A 109 -17.20 -13.99 -14.47
C MET A 109 -18.35 -14.90 -14.89
N GLU A 110 -18.37 -16.15 -14.40
CA GLU A 110 -19.46 -17.10 -14.67
C GLU A 110 -20.80 -16.52 -14.21
N SER A 111 -20.84 -15.96 -12.99
CA SER A 111 -22.04 -15.29 -12.46
C SER A 111 -22.46 -14.09 -13.32
N ILE A 112 -21.52 -13.25 -13.74
CA ILE A 112 -21.79 -12.06 -14.57
C ILE A 112 -22.30 -12.47 -15.96
N ASN A 113 -21.63 -13.42 -16.62
CA ASN A 113 -22.00 -13.85 -17.97
C ASN A 113 -23.31 -14.66 -17.98
N SER A 114 -23.60 -15.48 -16.99
CA SER A 114 -24.90 -16.15 -16.84
C SER A 114 -26.05 -15.14 -16.76
N LYS A 115 -25.91 -14.08 -15.97
CA LYS A 115 -26.90 -12.99 -15.92
C LYS A 115 -27.08 -12.28 -17.26
N ARG A 116 -26.01 -12.15 -18.06
CA ARG A 116 -26.08 -11.55 -19.40
C ARG A 116 -26.81 -12.47 -20.38
N ILE A 117 -26.44 -13.76 -20.41
CA ILE A 117 -27.07 -14.76 -21.27
C ILE A 117 -28.58 -14.83 -20.99
N ASN A 118 -28.96 -14.85 -19.70
CA ASN A 118 -30.38 -14.85 -19.29
C ASN A 118 -31.16 -13.62 -19.76
N LYS A 119 -30.45 -12.52 -20.10
CA LYS A 119 -31.00 -11.28 -20.68
C LYS A 119 -30.88 -11.24 -22.22
N GLY A 120 -30.52 -12.36 -22.87
CA GLY A 120 -30.31 -12.44 -24.32
C GLY A 120 -29.06 -11.72 -24.83
N LEU A 121 -28.12 -11.35 -23.94
CA LEU A 121 -26.89 -10.64 -24.28
C LEU A 121 -25.72 -11.63 -24.44
N LYS A 122 -24.82 -11.36 -25.38
CA LYS A 122 -23.59 -12.17 -25.56
C LYS A 122 -22.66 -12.03 -24.36
N PRO A 123 -21.92 -13.10 -23.98
CA PRO A 123 -20.82 -13.01 -23.06
C PRO A 123 -19.78 -11.96 -23.53
N ARG A 124 -19.14 -11.29 -22.58
CA ARG A 124 -18.08 -10.33 -22.86
C ARG A 124 -16.92 -10.48 -21.89
N ARG A 125 -15.81 -9.86 -22.19
CA ARG A 125 -14.72 -9.75 -21.21
C ARG A 125 -15.21 -9.05 -19.95
N VAL A 126 -14.73 -9.53 -18.82
CA VAL A 126 -14.90 -8.84 -17.54
C VAL A 126 -14.01 -7.61 -17.52
N ARG A 127 -14.57 -6.51 -17.12
CA ARG A 127 -13.90 -5.23 -16.95
C ARG A 127 -13.56 -5.02 -15.49
N SER A 128 -12.28 -5.03 -15.17
CA SER A 128 -11.81 -4.76 -13.82
C SER A 128 -11.18 -3.37 -13.72
N LEU A 129 -11.30 -2.77 -12.53
CA LEU A 129 -10.66 -1.52 -12.16
C LEU A 129 -9.61 -1.85 -11.10
N VAL A 130 -8.37 -1.37 -11.26
CA VAL A 130 -7.33 -1.50 -10.22
C VAL A 130 -7.23 -0.19 -9.45
N LEU A 131 -7.43 -0.29 -8.15
CA LEU A 131 -7.35 0.83 -7.22
C LEU A 131 -6.32 0.55 -6.13
N GLY A 132 -5.79 1.60 -5.53
CA GLY A 132 -4.91 1.54 -4.38
C GLY A 132 -4.04 2.79 -4.29
N ILE A 133 -3.40 2.95 -3.14
CA ILE A 133 -2.49 4.05 -2.88
C ILE A 133 -1.25 4.01 -3.80
N PRO A 134 -0.47 5.11 -3.90
CA PRO A 134 0.81 5.07 -4.60
C PRO A 134 1.76 4.00 -4.01
N ASN A 135 2.60 3.43 -4.86
CA ASN A 135 3.66 2.47 -4.51
C ASN A 135 3.22 1.18 -3.79
N VAL A 136 1.93 0.87 -3.80
CA VAL A 136 1.37 -0.37 -3.23
C VAL A 136 1.60 -1.61 -4.11
N GLY A 137 2.12 -1.45 -5.33
CA GLY A 137 2.40 -2.56 -6.24
C GLY A 137 1.39 -2.74 -7.38
N LYS A 138 0.49 -1.79 -7.66
CA LYS A 138 -0.51 -1.89 -8.76
C LYS A 138 0.12 -2.21 -10.11
N SER A 139 1.09 -1.43 -10.54
CA SER A 139 1.76 -1.64 -11.85
C SER A 139 2.51 -2.96 -11.90
N THR A 140 3.10 -3.40 -10.80
CA THR A 140 3.74 -4.71 -10.70
C THR A 140 2.71 -5.83 -10.83
N LEU A 141 1.58 -5.72 -10.13
CA LEU A 141 0.47 -6.66 -10.23
C LEU A 141 -0.04 -6.76 -11.68
N ILE A 142 -0.26 -5.63 -12.35
CA ILE A 142 -0.72 -5.59 -13.74
C ILE A 142 0.27 -6.32 -14.65
N ASN A 143 1.56 -6.05 -14.53
CA ASN A 143 2.58 -6.73 -15.33
C ASN A 143 2.62 -8.24 -15.07
N ARG A 144 2.41 -8.67 -13.82
CA ARG A 144 2.29 -10.10 -13.46
C ARG A 144 1.05 -10.74 -14.07
N LEU A 145 -0.09 -10.06 -14.06
CA LEU A 145 -1.34 -10.55 -14.67
C LEU A 145 -1.23 -10.67 -16.19
N VAL A 146 -0.54 -9.73 -16.85
CA VAL A 146 -0.30 -9.76 -18.30
C VAL A 146 0.76 -10.79 -18.69
N GLY A 147 1.66 -11.15 -17.76
CA GLY A 147 2.81 -12.03 -18.02
C GLY A 147 3.97 -11.35 -18.76
N LYS A 148 3.92 -10.05 -18.96
CA LYS A 148 4.98 -9.24 -19.59
C LYS A 148 4.92 -7.79 -19.10
N LYS A 149 5.95 -6.99 -19.42
CA LYS A 149 5.95 -5.55 -19.11
C LYS A 149 4.92 -4.83 -19.98
N ALA A 150 3.76 -4.52 -19.41
CA ALA A 150 2.66 -3.78 -20.05
C ALA A 150 2.61 -2.32 -19.58
N VAL A 151 3.01 -2.06 -18.33
CA VAL A 151 3.02 -0.72 -17.72
C VAL A 151 4.37 -0.43 -17.05
N ASN A 152 4.69 0.85 -16.87
CA ASN A 152 5.91 1.26 -16.20
C ASN A 152 5.79 1.07 -14.68
N VAL A 153 6.86 0.53 -14.10
CA VAL A 153 6.97 0.32 -12.65
C VAL A 153 8.07 1.22 -12.09
N GLY A 154 7.86 1.78 -10.92
CA GLY A 154 8.89 2.51 -10.18
C GLY A 154 8.44 2.85 -8.76
N ASN A 155 9.42 3.20 -7.92
CA ASN A 155 9.21 3.45 -6.49
C ASN A 155 8.85 4.92 -6.16
N LYS A 156 8.54 5.74 -7.19
CA LYS A 156 8.13 7.14 -6.98
C LYS A 156 6.62 7.29 -7.17
N PRO A 157 5.91 8.01 -6.27
CA PRO A 157 4.50 8.31 -6.46
C PRO A 157 4.24 9.09 -7.77
N GLY A 158 3.16 8.72 -8.51
CA GLY A 158 2.73 9.45 -9.70
C GLY A 158 3.34 8.99 -11.03
N ILE A 159 3.78 7.74 -11.14
CA ILE A 159 4.26 7.15 -12.41
C ILE A 159 3.12 6.96 -13.39
N THR A 160 1.99 6.38 -12.98
CA THR A 160 0.76 6.31 -13.77
C THR A 160 0.03 7.64 -13.67
N LYS A 161 -0.18 8.32 -14.81
CA LYS A 161 -0.80 9.66 -14.85
C LYS A 161 -2.23 9.66 -15.37
N ASN A 162 -2.59 8.70 -16.21
CA ASN A 162 -3.88 8.60 -16.87
C ASN A 162 -4.50 7.23 -16.68
N LEU A 163 -5.82 7.12 -16.90
CA LEU A 163 -6.53 5.84 -16.92
C LEU A 163 -6.33 5.18 -18.28
N GLU A 164 -5.86 3.93 -18.28
CA GLU A 164 -5.62 3.16 -19.50
C GLU A 164 -6.24 1.78 -19.43
N TRP A 165 -6.91 1.34 -20.52
CA TRP A 165 -7.41 -0.02 -20.64
C TRP A 165 -6.29 -0.96 -21.08
N ILE A 166 -6.08 -2.02 -20.31
CA ILE A 166 -5.07 -3.05 -20.55
C ILE A 166 -5.77 -4.39 -20.73
N ARG A 167 -5.57 -5.02 -21.88
CA ARG A 167 -6.05 -6.38 -22.13
C ARG A 167 -5.12 -7.36 -21.42
N ILE A 168 -5.65 -8.10 -20.44
CA ILE A 168 -4.92 -9.14 -19.75
C ILE A 168 -4.93 -10.44 -20.56
N ASN A 169 -6.14 -10.90 -20.96
CA ASN A 169 -6.35 -12.07 -21.79
C ASN A 169 -7.70 -11.96 -22.54
N ASP A 170 -8.19 -13.07 -23.11
CA ASP A 170 -9.46 -13.07 -23.83
C ASP A 170 -10.69 -12.92 -22.93
N LYS A 171 -10.53 -13.07 -21.63
CA LYS A 171 -11.63 -13.05 -20.64
C LYS A 171 -11.62 -11.80 -19.75
N LEU A 172 -10.48 -11.12 -19.61
CA LEU A 172 -10.28 -10.03 -18.66
C LEU A 172 -9.59 -8.84 -19.32
N GLU A 173 -10.16 -7.67 -19.15
CA GLU A 173 -9.52 -6.36 -19.40
C GLU A 173 -9.53 -5.52 -18.12
N LEU A 174 -8.53 -4.68 -17.95
CA LEU A 174 -8.26 -3.98 -16.73
C LEU A 174 -8.06 -2.49 -16.99
N LEU A 175 -8.68 -1.63 -16.19
CA LEU A 175 -8.45 -0.19 -16.19
C LEU A 175 -7.41 0.13 -15.12
N ASP A 176 -6.19 0.49 -15.56
CA ASP A 176 -5.14 0.98 -14.65
C ASP A 176 -5.45 2.40 -14.21
N THR A 177 -5.16 2.70 -12.94
CA THR A 177 -5.39 4.01 -12.36
C THR A 177 -4.14 4.55 -11.68
N PRO A 178 -3.94 5.88 -11.68
CA PRO A 178 -3.00 6.51 -10.78
C PRO A 178 -3.24 6.08 -9.32
N GLY A 179 -2.20 6.06 -8.51
CA GLY A 179 -2.37 5.87 -7.07
C GLY A 179 -3.20 7.00 -6.48
N ILE A 180 -4.23 6.67 -5.71
CA ILE A 180 -5.14 7.64 -5.11
C ILE A 180 -5.02 7.57 -3.61
N LEU A 181 -4.66 8.71 -3.00
CA LEU A 181 -4.75 8.97 -1.56
C LEU A 181 -5.95 9.88 -1.29
N TRP A 182 -6.41 9.92 -0.05
CA TRP A 182 -7.45 10.85 0.37
C TRP A 182 -6.86 12.23 0.74
N PRO A 183 -7.67 13.32 0.64
CA PRO A 183 -7.16 14.68 0.79
C PRO A 183 -6.68 15.05 2.18
N LYS A 184 -7.25 14.41 3.21
CA LYS A 184 -6.93 14.66 4.61
C LYS A 184 -6.83 13.35 5.36
N PHE A 185 -5.84 13.24 6.22
CA PHE A 185 -5.73 12.17 7.19
C PHE A 185 -6.27 12.65 8.52
N ASN A 186 -7.37 12.04 8.97
CA ASN A 186 -7.97 12.36 10.27
C ASN A 186 -7.19 11.73 11.44
N ASP A 187 -6.32 10.77 11.13
CA ASP A 187 -5.48 10.04 12.07
C ASP A 187 -4.02 10.20 11.65
N SER A 188 -3.20 10.79 12.51
CA SER A 188 -1.77 11.00 12.27
C SER A 188 -1.02 9.68 12.11
N THR A 189 -1.45 8.61 12.79
CA THR A 189 -0.87 7.27 12.67
C THR A 189 -0.96 6.76 11.23
N ILE A 190 -2.12 6.94 10.58
CA ILE A 190 -2.30 6.57 9.17
C ILE A 190 -1.31 7.34 8.28
N ALA A 191 -1.16 8.64 8.51
CA ALA A 191 -0.25 9.47 7.73
C ALA A 191 1.21 9.02 7.88
N TYR A 192 1.66 8.76 9.10
CA TYR A 192 3.01 8.25 9.37
C TYR A 192 3.23 6.84 8.82
N ASN A 193 2.26 5.93 8.94
CA ASN A 193 2.33 4.61 8.33
C ASN A 193 2.50 4.70 6.80
N LEU A 194 1.69 5.53 6.14
CA LEU A 194 1.77 5.74 4.69
C LEU A 194 3.10 6.35 4.25
N ALA A 195 3.61 7.32 5.01
CA ALA A 195 4.90 7.95 4.74
C ALA A 195 6.08 6.98 4.92
N SER A 196 6.05 6.19 5.99
CA SER A 196 7.04 5.15 6.26
C SER A 196 7.14 4.15 5.11
N MET A 197 6.02 3.83 4.44
CA MET A 197 5.93 2.82 3.37
C MET A 197 5.96 3.39 1.94
N THR A 198 6.40 4.63 1.75
CA THR A 198 6.53 5.29 0.42
C THR A 198 5.24 5.70 -0.29
N ALA A 199 4.09 5.65 0.36
CA ALA A 199 2.83 6.05 -0.26
C ALA A 199 2.71 7.58 -0.45
N ILE A 200 3.40 8.33 0.39
CA ILE A 200 3.50 9.81 0.36
C ILE A 200 4.91 10.20 -0.07
N LYS A 201 5.04 11.31 -0.80
CA LYS A 201 6.35 11.84 -1.19
C LYS A 201 7.10 12.37 0.04
N GLU A 202 8.39 12.06 0.13
CA GLU A 202 9.28 12.46 1.23
C GLU A 202 9.40 13.99 1.36
N GLU A 203 9.21 14.72 0.26
CA GLU A 203 9.26 16.21 0.22
C GLU A 203 8.12 16.88 1.03
N ILE A 204 7.15 16.11 1.53
CA ILE A 204 5.94 16.63 2.18
C ILE A 204 5.94 16.39 3.69
N LEU A 205 6.70 15.42 4.15
CA LEU A 205 6.87 15.09 5.56
C LEU A 205 8.32 15.20 5.94
N ASP A 206 8.59 15.74 7.13
CA ASP A 206 9.92 15.76 7.66
C ASP A 206 10.43 14.33 7.85
N ILE A 207 11.57 14.01 7.24
CA ILE A 207 12.19 12.71 7.33
C ILE A 207 12.59 12.37 8.77
N GLU A 208 12.92 13.38 9.57
CA GLU A 208 13.18 13.27 10.99
C GLU A 208 11.96 12.72 11.73
N ASP A 209 10.80 13.38 11.57
CA ASP A 209 9.54 12.95 12.20
C ASP A 209 9.14 11.51 11.81
N ILE A 210 9.28 11.17 10.52
CA ILE A 210 9.00 9.83 10.04
C ILE A 210 9.94 8.81 10.69
N SER A 211 11.22 9.12 10.77
CA SER A 211 12.24 8.21 11.31
C SER A 211 12.10 8.02 12.81
N ILE A 212 11.80 9.07 13.56
CA ILE A 212 11.47 8.99 14.99
C ILE A 212 10.21 8.15 15.20
N TYR A 213 9.17 8.34 14.37
CA TYR A 213 7.97 7.51 14.42
C TYR A 213 8.28 6.04 14.17
N ILE A 214 9.12 5.73 13.17
CA ILE A 214 9.54 4.35 12.88
C ILE A 214 10.26 3.74 14.08
N ILE A 215 11.25 4.44 14.66
CA ILE A 215 12.03 3.96 15.80
C ILE A 215 11.10 3.64 16.98
N LYS A 216 10.22 4.57 17.36
CA LYS A 216 9.27 4.38 18.47
C LYS A 216 8.30 3.22 18.21
N THR A 217 7.80 3.12 16.97
CA THR A 217 6.90 2.03 16.58
C THR A 217 7.61 0.67 16.59
N MET A 218 8.86 0.62 16.15
CA MET A 218 9.67 -0.60 16.18
C MET A 218 9.96 -1.05 17.60
N PHE A 219 10.35 -0.17 18.51
CA PHE A 219 10.52 -0.54 19.92
C PHE A 219 9.23 -1.05 20.55
N LYS A 220 8.10 -0.42 20.24
CA LYS A 220 6.78 -0.83 20.76
C LYS A 220 6.33 -2.19 20.24
N LEU A 221 6.55 -2.50 18.95
CA LEU A 221 5.95 -3.66 18.29
C LEU A 221 6.96 -4.79 18.00
N TYR A 222 8.23 -4.45 17.76
CA TYR A 222 9.28 -5.35 17.28
C TYR A 222 10.64 -4.99 17.90
N PRO A 223 10.76 -4.92 19.25
CA PRO A 223 11.98 -4.47 19.91
C PRO A 223 13.21 -5.29 19.50
N ASP A 224 13.09 -6.62 19.39
CA ASP A 224 14.20 -7.49 19.03
C ASP A 224 14.78 -7.17 17.64
N ASN A 225 13.93 -6.73 16.71
CA ASN A 225 14.37 -6.43 15.36
C ASN A 225 15.25 -5.17 15.31
N ILE A 226 14.82 -4.09 15.99
CA ILE A 226 15.59 -2.83 16.02
C ILE A 226 16.86 -2.97 16.84
N ILE A 227 16.80 -3.69 17.97
CA ILE A 227 17.97 -4.01 18.80
C ILE A 227 18.99 -4.82 17.99
N SER A 228 18.55 -5.89 17.32
CA SER A 228 19.41 -6.72 16.49
C SER A 228 20.07 -5.95 15.36
N ARG A 229 19.32 -5.02 14.72
CA ARG A 229 19.81 -4.24 13.58
C ARG A 229 20.85 -3.20 13.98
N TYR A 230 20.57 -2.44 15.04
CA TYR A 230 21.37 -1.27 15.40
C TYR A 230 22.16 -1.41 16.68
N GLY A 231 21.86 -2.40 17.54
CA GLY A 231 22.52 -2.58 18.81
C GLY A 231 22.18 -1.52 19.84
N VAL A 232 21.00 -0.89 19.72
CA VAL A 232 20.50 0.15 20.62
C VAL A 232 19.35 -0.42 21.47
N ASN A 233 19.20 0.08 22.69
CA ASN A 233 18.07 -0.23 23.56
C ASN A 233 17.05 0.92 23.51
N ASP A 234 15.83 0.64 23.97
CA ASP A 234 14.81 1.69 24.17
C ASP A 234 15.30 2.66 25.26
N ASP A 235 15.15 3.93 24.99
CA ASP A 235 15.59 5.02 25.86
C ASP A 235 14.53 6.13 25.83
N GLU A 236 14.29 6.80 26.95
CA GLU A 236 13.36 7.91 27.02
C GLU A 236 13.85 9.11 26.19
N ASP A 237 15.18 9.29 26.11
CA ASP A 237 15.80 10.30 25.26
C ASP A 237 16.10 9.73 23.84
N ILE A 238 15.30 10.15 22.89
CA ILE A 238 15.45 9.74 21.49
C ILE A 238 16.84 10.05 20.92
N VAL A 239 17.53 11.10 21.45
CA VAL A 239 18.86 11.48 20.99
C VAL A 239 19.88 10.39 21.27
N ASN A 240 19.79 9.73 22.45
CA ASN A 240 20.66 8.61 22.80
C ASN A 240 20.51 7.45 21.82
N ILE A 241 19.27 7.16 21.39
CA ILE A 241 18.98 6.13 20.39
C ILE A 241 19.58 6.52 19.03
N LEU A 242 19.34 7.75 18.58
CA LEU A 242 19.86 8.26 17.31
C LEU A 242 21.40 8.24 17.29
N ASP A 243 22.05 8.64 18.36
CA ASP A 243 23.51 8.60 18.53
C ASP A 243 24.04 7.17 18.46
N GLY A 244 23.36 6.23 19.11
CA GLY A 244 23.69 4.81 19.06
C GLY A 244 23.60 4.26 17.64
N ILE A 245 22.50 4.56 16.93
CA ILE A 245 22.31 4.18 15.54
C ILE A 245 23.40 4.81 14.66
N GLY A 246 23.67 6.12 14.82
CA GLY A 246 24.68 6.86 14.05
C GLY A 246 26.07 6.26 14.20
N LYS A 247 26.48 5.93 15.40
CA LYS A 247 27.76 5.25 15.69
C LYS A 247 27.81 3.86 15.04
N LYS A 248 26.71 3.09 15.14
CA LYS A 248 26.62 1.73 14.57
C LYS A 248 26.75 1.71 13.05
N ILE A 249 26.12 2.65 12.36
CA ILE A 249 26.13 2.71 10.88
C ILE A 249 27.29 3.53 10.31
N GLY A 250 28.17 4.09 11.16
CA GLY A 250 29.27 4.96 10.72
C GLY A 250 28.80 6.31 10.17
N ALA A 251 27.66 6.81 10.62
CA ALA A 251 27.16 8.15 10.29
C ALA A 251 27.72 9.19 11.27
N VAL A 252 29.06 9.29 11.33
CA VAL A 252 29.76 10.24 12.17
C VAL A 252 30.64 11.12 11.28
N ARG A 253 30.61 12.43 11.52
CA ARG A 253 31.43 13.43 10.83
C ARG A 253 32.02 14.41 11.86
N ASN A 254 33.32 14.59 11.84
CA ASN A 254 34.05 15.45 12.79
C ASN A 254 33.77 15.17 14.28
N GLY A 255 33.48 13.90 14.61
CA GLY A 255 33.17 13.50 16.00
C GLY A 255 31.70 13.63 16.39
N GLU A 256 30.85 14.19 15.54
CA GLU A 256 29.41 14.36 15.76
C GLU A 256 28.60 13.42 14.86
N VAL A 257 27.40 13.05 15.31
CA VAL A 257 26.49 12.19 14.52
C VAL A 257 25.81 13.00 13.42
N ASP A 258 25.84 12.48 12.22
CA ASP A 258 25.13 13.00 11.05
C ASP A 258 23.69 12.44 11.05
N TYR A 259 22.77 13.16 11.67
CA TYR A 259 21.37 12.73 11.85
C TYR A 259 20.63 12.55 10.52
N ASP A 260 20.91 13.35 9.50
CA ASP A 260 20.27 13.20 8.18
C ASP A 260 20.59 11.84 7.56
N ARG A 261 21.81 11.35 7.75
CA ARG A 261 22.19 10.00 7.34
C ARG A 261 21.52 8.92 8.19
N VAL A 262 21.32 9.17 9.49
CA VAL A 262 20.60 8.26 10.39
C VAL A 262 19.14 8.14 9.94
N PHE A 263 18.45 9.25 9.75
CA PHE A 263 17.05 9.29 9.33
C PHE A 263 16.86 8.60 7.98
N THR A 264 17.67 8.94 6.99
CA THR A 264 17.63 8.29 5.67
C THR A 264 17.87 6.78 5.78
N LYS A 265 18.79 6.35 6.64
CA LYS A 265 19.11 4.94 6.83
C LYS A 265 17.98 4.17 7.48
N VAL A 266 17.38 4.68 8.55
CA VAL A 266 16.25 4.06 9.26
C VAL A 266 15.07 3.86 8.31
N LEU A 267 14.72 4.91 7.56
CA LEU A 267 13.63 4.85 6.60
C LEU A 267 13.88 3.81 5.49
N ARG A 268 15.11 3.77 4.95
CA ARG A 268 15.50 2.80 3.93
C ARG A 268 15.49 1.38 4.49
N ASP A 269 16.06 1.16 5.68
CA ASP A 269 16.12 -0.16 6.31
C ASP A 269 14.73 -0.75 6.57
N LEU A 270 13.76 0.09 6.95
CA LEU A 270 12.36 -0.35 7.06
C LEU A 270 11.80 -0.79 5.70
N ARG A 271 11.98 0.03 4.67
CA ARG A 271 11.42 -0.20 3.33
C ARG A 271 12.01 -1.41 2.64
N ASP A 272 13.30 -1.63 2.81
CA ASP A 272 14.06 -2.72 2.22
C ASP A 272 13.99 -4.02 3.04
N GLY A 273 13.27 -4.02 4.19
CA GLY A 273 13.06 -5.19 5.04
C GLY A 273 14.23 -5.52 5.98
N TYR A 274 15.24 -4.65 6.11
CA TYR A 274 16.36 -4.87 7.04
C TYR A 274 15.96 -4.75 8.53
N LEU A 275 14.79 -4.18 8.82
CA LEU A 275 14.17 -4.19 10.14
C LEU A 275 13.28 -5.41 10.37
N GLY A 276 13.38 -6.44 9.52
CA GLY A 276 12.62 -7.68 9.60
C GLY A 276 11.22 -7.58 8.99
N LYS A 277 10.45 -8.65 9.18
CA LYS A 277 9.07 -8.73 8.68
C LYS A 277 8.14 -8.06 9.68
N ILE A 278 7.45 -7.00 9.23
CA ILE A 278 6.68 -6.13 10.13
C ILE A 278 5.28 -5.85 9.58
N THR A 279 4.35 -5.62 10.48
CA THR A 279 3.03 -5.07 10.16
C THR A 279 2.70 -4.02 11.23
N PHE A 280 2.56 -2.74 10.85
CA PHE A 280 2.40 -1.65 11.80
C PHE A 280 0.96 -1.50 12.29
N ASP A 281 -0.02 -1.74 11.41
CA ASP A 281 -1.42 -1.69 11.83
C ASP A 281 -1.77 -2.79 12.83
N ARG A 282 -2.51 -2.42 13.87
CA ARG A 282 -3.06 -3.31 14.90
C ARG A 282 -4.58 -3.10 15.00
N PHE A 283 -5.26 -4.10 15.59
CA PHE A 283 -6.69 -4.02 15.94
C PHE A 283 -6.91 -3.15 17.15
#